data_a133295612d846fde4ac3fd1d544b759
#
_entry.id   a133295612d846fde4ac3fd1d544b759
#
_cell.length_a   1.000
_cell.length_b   1.000
_cell.length_c   1.000
_cell.angle_alpha   90.00
_cell.angle_beta   90.00
_cell.angle_gamma   90.00
#
_symmetry.space_group_name_H-M   'P 1'
#
loop_
_entity.id
_entity.type
_entity.pdbx_description
1 polymer ?
#
loop_
_entity_poly.entity_id
_entity_poly.type
_entity_poly.pdbx_seq_one_letter_code
_entity_poly.pdbx_strand_id
1 'polypeptide(L)' 'VSEELKSGDKVKWKTSRGETVGEVEEKLTSPTDIKGHHVAASKDNPQYLVKSDKTGKEAAHKPDSLEKID' A
#
# COMPACT_ATOMS: atom_id res chain seq x y z
N VAL A 1 14.40 -9.33 7.63
CA VAL A 1 13.53 -10.09 6.75
C VAL A 1 12.30 -9.26 6.44
N SER A 2 12.13 -8.96 5.18
CA SER A 2 10.93 -8.22 4.76
C SER A 2 9.75 -9.18 4.72
N GLU A 3 8.68 -8.81 5.39
CA GLU A 3 7.48 -9.59 5.33
C GLU A 3 6.74 -9.28 4.04
N GLU A 4 6.29 -10.31 3.38
CA GLU A 4 5.47 -10.14 2.20
C GLU A 4 4.04 -9.89 2.62
N LEU A 5 3.49 -8.77 2.16
CA LEU A 5 2.12 -8.44 2.44
C LEU A 5 1.22 -9.10 1.42
N LYS A 6 0.03 -9.49 1.85
CA LYS A 6 -0.94 -10.15 1.00
C LYS A 6 -2.24 -9.37 0.99
N SER A 7 -3.03 -9.60 -0.04
CA SER A 7 -4.37 -9.03 -0.14
C SER A 7 -5.17 -9.39 1.11
N GLY A 8 -5.76 -8.39 1.73
CA GLY A 8 -6.51 -8.57 2.95
C GLY A 8 -5.74 -8.32 4.24
N ASP A 9 -4.42 -8.15 4.15
CA ASP A 9 -3.61 -7.85 5.33
C ASP A 9 -3.88 -6.43 5.81
N LYS A 10 -3.96 -6.26 7.12
CA LYS A 10 -4.09 -4.94 7.72
C LYS A 10 -2.72 -4.32 7.87
N VAL A 11 -2.61 -3.06 7.49
CA VAL A 11 -1.36 -2.32 7.54
C VAL A 11 -1.60 -0.90 8.04
N LYS A 12 -0.53 -0.25 8.46
CA LYS A 12 -0.57 1.16 8.79
C LYS A 12 0.58 1.87 8.12
N TRP A 13 0.39 3.14 7.86
CA TRP A 13 1.44 3.98 7.27
C TRP A 13 1.30 5.40 7.77
N LYS A 14 2.39 6.15 7.70
CA LYS A 14 2.41 7.52 8.15
C LYS A 14 2.00 8.47 7.04
N THR A 15 1.21 9.45 7.41
CA THR A 15 0.81 10.53 6.51
C THR A 15 1.16 11.86 7.17
N SER A 16 0.96 12.95 6.45
CA SER A 16 1.18 14.29 7.00
C SER A 16 0.27 14.59 8.19
N ARG A 17 -0.80 13.82 8.35
CA ARG A 17 -1.76 14.00 9.44
C ARG A 17 -1.61 12.97 10.56
N GLY A 18 -0.56 12.17 10.52
CA GLY A 18 -0.35 11.11 11.48
C GLY A 18 -0.44 9.74 10.83
N GLU A 19 -0.76 8.74 11.61
CA GLU A 19 -0.84 7.38 11.09
C GLU A 19 -2.24 7.06 10.57
N THR A 20 -2.26 6.30 9.49
CA THR A 20 -3.49 5.82 8.89
C THR A 20 -3.44 4.30 8.83
N VAL A 21 -4.56 3.66 9.12
CA VAL A 21 -4.70 2.22 9.06
C VAL A 21 -5.56 1.87 7.85
N GLY A 22 -5.19 0.81 7.18
CA GLY A 22 -5.97 0.35 6.04
C GLY A 22 -5.69 -1.11 5.75
N GLU A 23 -6.10 -1.54 4.58
CA GLU A 23 -5.99 -2.93 4.16
C GLU A 23 -5.31 -3.01 2.80
N VAL A 24 -4.45 -4.00 2.64
CA VAL A 24 -3.82 -4.27 1.35
C VAL A 24 -4.85 -4.86 0.41
N GLU A 25 -4.99 -4.26 -0.76
CA GLU A 25 -5.90 -4.77 -1.78
C GLU A 25 -5.17 -5.62 -2.81
N GLU A 26 -3.98 -5.19 -3.21
CA GLU A 26 -3.26 -5.87 -4.28
C GLU A 26 -1.78 -5.53 -4.22
N LYS A 27 -0.95 -6.49 -4.62
CA LYS A 27 0.48 -6.26 -4.81
C LYS A 27 0.71 -5.84 -6.24
N LEU A 28 1.33 -4.69 -6.43
CA LEU A 28 1.62 -4.15 -7.75
C LEU A 28 3.06 -4.44 -8.11
N THR A 29 3.25 -5.15 -9.23
CA THR A 29 4.58 -5.52 -9.71
C THR A 29 4.85 -4.97 -11.11
N SER A 30 3.95 -4.14 -11.61
CA SER A 30 4.10 -3.47 -12.90
C SER A 30 3.54 -2.06 -12.81
N PRO A 31 3.92 -1.16 -13.72
CA PRO A 31 3.39 0.19 -13.71
C PRO A 31 1.86 0.18 -13.79
N THR A 32 1.24 0.95 -12.95
CA THR A 32 -0.21 0.96 -12.81
C THR A 32 -0.69 2.39 -12.58
N ASP A 33 -1.82 2.76 -13.16
CA ASP A 33 -2.44 4.05 -12.90
C ASP A 33 -3.60 3.86 -11.94
N ILE A 34 -3.61 4.65 -10.88
CA ILE A 34 -4.65 4.59 -9.88
C ILE A 34 -5.24 5.98 -9.71
N LYS A 35 -6.45 6.18 -10.17
CA LYS A 35 -7.18 7.45 -10.04
C LYS A 35 -6.34 8.66 -10.41
N GLY A 36 -5.66 8.59 -11.54
CA GLY A 36 -4.83 9.69 -12.02
C GLY A 36 -3.41 9.71 -11.49
N HIS A 37 -3.07 8.78 -10.60
CA HIS A 37 -1.70 8.64 -10.09
C HIS A 37 -0.99 7.51 -10.80
N HIS A 38 0.18 7.82 -11.31
CA HIS A 38 1.02 6.80 -11.93
C HIS A 38 1.89 6.13 -10.86
N VAL A 39 1.78 4.82 -10.73
CA VAL A 39 2.57 4.05 -9.79
C VAL A 39 3.63 3.29 -10.57
N ALA A 40 4.88 3.62 -10.33
CA ALA A 40 6.01 3.00 -11.03
C ALA A 40 6.49 1.75 -10.28
N ALA A 41 5.62 0.75 -10.19
CA ALA A 41 5.97 -0.49 -9.54
C ALA A 41 6.65 -1.43 -10.53
N SER A 42 7.47 -2.34 -10.02
CA SER A 42 8.13 -3.36 -10.82
C SER A 42 8.35 -4.60 -9.96
N LYS A 43 8.81 -5.68 -10.59
CA LYS A 43 9.11 -6.91 -9.84
C LYS A 43 10.21 -6.69 -8.82
N ASP A 44 11.19 -5.84 -9.13
CA ASP A 44 12.29 -5.54 -8.23
C ASP A 44 11.90 -4.53 -7.15
N ASN A 45 10.94 -3.67 -7.47
CA ASN A 45 10.47 -2.63 -6.55
C ASN A 45 8.95 -2.65 -6.52
N PRO A 46 8.35 -3.67 -5.92
CA PRO A 46 6.89 -3.77 -5.87
C PRO A 46 6.30 -2.73 -4.93
N GLN A 47 5.07 -2.36 -5.21
CA GLN A 47 4.31 -1.49 -4.34
C GLN A 47 2.99 -2.20 -4.02
N TYR A 48 2.34 -1.74 -2.97
CA TYR A 48 1.07 -2.33 -2.56
C TYR A 48 -0.03 -1.30 -2.67
N LEU A 49 -1.12 -1.71 -3.28
CA LEU A 49 -2.33 -0.91 -3.30
C LEU A 49 -3.05 -1.12 -1.98
N VAL A 50 -3.25 -0.04 -1.24
CA VAL A 50 -3.89 -0.10 0.06
C VAL A 50 -5.10 0.82 0.08
N LYS A 51 -6.06 0.49 0.91
CA LYS A 51 -7.29 1.27 1.05
C LYS A 51 -7.39 1.73 2.50
N SER A 52 -7.54 3.02 2.69
CA SER A 52 -7.70 3.59 4.02
C SER A 52 -9.04 3.19 4.63
N ASP A 53 -9.01 2.69 5.86
CA ASP A 53 -10.24 2.34 6.57
C ASP A 53 -11.08 3.56 6.89
N LYS A 54 -10.43 4.72 7.10
CA LYS A 54 -11.14 5.94 7.45
C LYS A 54 -11.88 6.58 6.29
N THR A 55 -11.23 6.66 5.14
CA THR A 55 -11.75 7.42 4.02
C THR A 55 -12.20 6.56 2.86
N GLY A 56 -11.76 5.31 2.83
CA GLY A 56 -12.02 4.43 1.69
C GLY A 56 -11.19 4.78 0.46
N LYS A 57 -10.26 5.70 0.59
CA LYS A 57 -9.40 6.08 -0.53
C LYS A 57 -8.27 5.09 -0.72
N GLU A 58 -7.93 4.86 -1.97
CA GLU A 58 -6.86 3.96 -2.33
C GLU A 58 -5.58 4.73 -2.58
N ALA A 59 -4.46 4.10 -2.25
CA ALA A 59 -3.14 4.67 -2.51
C ALA A 59 -2.14 3.53 -2.67
N ALA A 60 -1.04 3.81 -3.36
CA ALA A 60 0.02 2.83 -3.51
C ALA A 60 1.20 3.26 -2.63
N HIS A 61 1.73 2.32 -1.88
CA HIS A 61 2.88 2.56 -1.01
C HIS A 61 3.90 1.46 -1.17
N LYS A 62 5.15 1.81 -0.98
CA LYS A 62 6.23 0.82 -0.97
C LYS A 62 6.16 -0.02 0.30
N PRO A 63 6.65 -1.27 0.26
CA PRO A 63 6.63 -2.12 1.45
C PRO A 63 7.28 -1.47 2.67
N ASP A 64 8.34 -0.70 2.46
CA ASP A 64 9.06 -0.06 3.56
C ASP A 64 8.22 1.01 4.27
N SER A 65 7.21 1.53 3.60
CA SER A 65 6.32 2.54 4.17
C SER A 65 5.14 1.93 4.91
N LEU A 66 4.95 0.64 4.78
CA LEU A 66 3.83 -0.05 5.38
C LEU A 66 4.28 -0.90 6.55
N GLU A 67 3.48 -0.93 7.60
CA GLU A 67 3.72 -1.80 8.74
C GLU A 67 2.52 -2.71 8.90
N LYS A 68 2.78 -4.02 8.90
CA LYS A 68 1.71 -4.99 9.07
C LYS A 68 1.22 -4.99 10.50
N ILE A 69 -0.10 -4.92 10.66
CA ILE A 69 -0.74 -5.03 11.97
C ILE A 69 -1.74 -6.17 11.91
N ASP A 70 -1.78 -6.95 12.95
CA ASP A 70 -2.72 -8.07 13.03
C ASP A 70 -3.94 -7.70 13.83
#